data_261a64d154f4bcceb91001a3f542b423
#
_entry.id   261a64d154f4bcceb91001a3f542b423
#
_cell.length_a   1.000
_cell.length_b   1.000
_cell.length_c   1.000
_cell.angle_alpha   90.00
_cell.angle_beta   90.00
_cell.angle_gamma   90.00
#
_symmetry.space_group_name_H-M   'P 1'
#
loop_
_entity.id
_entity.type
_entity.pdbx_description
1 polymer ?
#
loop_
_entity_poly.entity_id
_entity_poly.type
_entity_poly.pdbx_seq_one_letter_code
_entity_poly.pdbx_strand_id
1 'polypeptide(L)'
;HKISDVEVGSFLSSGVDSSYVAATFNGDKTFTVGFDYEKYNEINYAKALSDKIKIDNYSKLVSSEEYWAAIPKIQYHMDEPLADPAAIALYFVSQTASKYVKVSMSGEGADEFFGGYNIYKEPLDTAGYRKLPKGLRKCLANAAQAVPFKFKGKNFLIRGSKDIEERFIGNAFMFNEKERARILKNPTGKYNHKELTKPFYDKVKDKDDVTKMQYIDINFWLIGDILLKADKMSMAHSLEVRVPFLDKEVF
;
A
#
# COMPACT_ATOMS: atom_id res chain seq x y z
N HIS A 1 13.74 16.94 -5.34
CA HIS A 1 12.40 16.79 -5.94
C HIS A 1 11.69 18.13 -6.20
N LYS A 2 12.07 19.23 -5.51
CA LYS A 2 11.42 20.56 -5.68
C LYS A 2 11.82 21.31 -6.98
N ILE A 3 12.92 20.93 -7.62
CA ILE A 3 13.44 21.62 -8.82
C ILE A 3 12.42 21.50 -9.96
N SER A 4 11.84 22.65 -10.37
CA SER A 4 10.80 22.71 -11.39
C SER A 4 10.70 24.14 -11.95
N ASP A 5 10.38 24.25 -13.23
CA ASP A 5 10.08 25.53 -13.91
C ASP A 5 8.60 25.93 -13.77
N VAL A 6 7.79 25.10 -13.11
CA VAL A 6 6.36 25.31 -12.89
C VAL A 6 6.02 25.13 -11.41
N GLU A 7 4.87 25.62 -11.00
CA GLU A 7 4.35 25.42 -9.64
C GLU A 7 4.25 23.91 -9.32
N VAL A 8 4.66 23.56 -8.11
CA VAL A 8 4.66 22.19 -7.61
C VAL A 8 3.71 22.08 -6.43
N GLY A 9 2.78 21.15 -6.50
CA GLY A 9 1.87 20.86 -5.41
C GLY A 9 2.25 19.63 -4.60
N SER A 10 1.42 19.28 -3.63
CA SER A 10 1.54 18.05 -2.86
C SER A 10 0.17 17.41 -2.65
N PHE A 11 0.09 16.10 -2.80
CA PHE A 11 -1.07 15.36 -2.30
C PHE A 11 -1.06 15.39 -0.77
N LEU A 12 -2.23 15.57 -0.20
CA LEU A 12 -2.39 15.67 1.24
C LEU A 12 -3.59 14.85 1.69
N SER A 13 -3.35 13.92 2.59
CA SER A 13 -4.36 13.12 3.29
C SER A 13 -4.26 13.35 4.80
N SER A 14 -5.01 12.59 5.59
CA SER A 14 -4.84 12.53 7.04
C SER A 14 -3.61 11.72 7.49
N GLY A 15 -2.92 11.05 6.55
CA GLY A 15 -1.75 10.21 6.82
C GLY A 15 -0.51 11.01 7.20
N VAL A 16 0.35 10.40 8.02
CA VAL A 16 1.61 11.01 8.49
C VAL A 16 2.54 11.35 7.32
N ASP A 17 2.66 10.45 6.34
CA ASP A 17 3.63 10.54 5.26
C ASP A 17 3.31 11.71 4.32
N SER A 18 2.07 11.81 3.84
CA SER A 18 1.63 12.94 3.02
C SER A 18 1.72 14.27 3.78
N SER A 19 1.40 14.24 5.08
CA SER A 19 1.50 15.42 5.96
C SER A 19 2.94 15.87 6.14
N TYR A 20 3.86 14.94 6.32
CA TYR A 20 5.29 15.21 6.44
C TYR A 20 5.86 15.80 5.15
N VAL A 21 5.51 15.20 3.99
CA VAL A 21 5.91 15.72 2.69
C VAL A 21 5.39 17.16 2.50
N ALA A 22 4.09 17.40 2.72
CA ALA A 22 3.49 18.73 2.54
C ALA A 22 4.15 19.78 3.45
N ALA A 23 4.37 19.44 4.72
CA ALA A 23 4.97 20.37 5.69
C ALA A 23 6.46 20.66 5.43
N THR A 24 7.22 19.66 4.99
CA THR A 24 8.66 19.78 4.73
C THR A 24 8.93 20.40 3.36
N PHE A 25 8.13 20.04 2.39
CA PHE A 25 8.26 20.53 1.02
C PHE A 25 7.98 22.03 0.91
N ASN A 26 7.05 22.54 1.71
CA ASN A 26 6.60 23.93 1.69
C ASN A 26 6.33 24.39 0.24
N GLY A 27 5.47 23.63 -0.43
CA GLY A 27 5.09 23.89 -1.84
C GLY A 27 4.03 24.97 -1.98
N ASP A 28 3.54 25.12 -3.22
CA ASP A 28 2.61 26.20 -3.55
C ASP A 28 1.16 25.84 -3.19
N LYS A 29 0.78 24.57 -3.36
CA LYS A 29 -0.61 24.11 -3.20
C LYS A 29 -0.67 22.66 -2.67
N THR A 30 -1.72 22.34 -1.94
CA THR A 30 -2.03 20.96 -1.53
C THR A 30 -3.34 20.50 -2.14
N PHE A 31 -3.46 19.20 -2.39
CA PHE A 31 -4.63 18.58 -3.02
C PHE A 31 -5.13 17.41 -2.20
N THR A 32 -6.44 17.36 -1.99
CA THR A 32 -7.08 16.34 -1.17
C THR A 32 -8.33 15.81 -1.86
N VAL A 33 -8.60 14.52 -1.72
CA VAL A 33 -9.88 13.92 -2.07
C VAL A 33 -10.52 13.35 -0.82
N GLY A 34 -11.82 13.52 -0.71
CA GLY A 34 -12.66 12.86 0.30
C GLY A 34 -13.81 12.14 -0.40
N PHE A 35 -14.40 11.18 0.28
CA PHE A 35 -15.59 10.49 -0.20
C PHE A 35 -16.80 10.90 0.63
N ASP A 36 -17.98 10.85 0.00
CA ASP A 36 -19.25 11.15 0.66
C ASP A 36 -19.67 10.03 1.62
N TYR A 37 -18.74 9.72 2.51
CA TYR A 37 -18.90 8.80 3.62
C TYR A 37 -17.96 9.24 4.75
N GLU A 38 -18.49 9.64 5.88
CA GLU A 38 -17.76 10.32 6.95
C GLU A 38 -16.44 9.64 7.34
N LYS A 39 -16.44 8.30 7.43
CA LYS A 39 -15.25 7.51 7.79
C LYS A 39 -14.09 7.67 6.82
N TYR A 40 -14.37 8.00 5.56
CA TYR A 40 -13.37 8.12 4.49
C TYR A 40 -13.25 9.57 3.98
N ASN A 41 -13.74 10.53 4.74
CA ASN A 41 -13.63 11.95 4.42
C ASN A 41 -12.47 12.58 5.20
N GLU A 42 -11.35 12.77 4.53
CA GLU A 42 -10.12 13.31 5.11
C GLU A 42 -9.97 14.84 4.90
N ILE A 43 -10.92 15.47 4.22
CA ILE A 43 -10.83 16.89 3.81
C ILE A 43 -10.61 17.81 5.01
N ASN A 44 -11.32 17.58 6.13
CA ASN A 44 -11.21 18.43 7.32
C ASN A 44 -9.81 18.36 7.95
N TYR A 45 -9.19 17.19 7.99
CA TYR A 45 -7.81 17.01 8.47
C TYR A 45 -6.80 17.71 7.58
N ALA A 46 -6.91 17.48 6.27
CA ALA A 46 -6.03 18.10 5.30
C ALA A 46 -6.13 19.63 5.35
N LYS A 47 -7.34 20.18 5.43
CA LYS A 47 -7.57 21.61 5.57
C LYS A 47 -6.94 22.18 6.84
N ALA A 48 -7.16 21.52 7.99
CA ALA A 48 -6.58 21.96 9.27
C ALA A 48 -5.05 22.00 9.23
N LEU A 49 -4.40 21.03 8.58
CA LEU A 49 -2.97 21.03 8.39
C LEU A 49 -2.53 22.14 7.43
N SER A 50 -3.20 22.27 6.29
CA SER A 50 -2.89 23.30 5.29
C SER A 50 -2.99 24.71 5.87
N ASP A 51 -4.02 24.98 6.66
CA ASP A 51 -4.19 26.26 7.38
C ASP A 51 -3.00 26.51 8.34
N LYS A 52 -2.54 25.46 9.05
CA LYS A 52 -1.41 25.53 9.98
C LYS A 52 -0.08 25.80 9.28
N ILE A 53 0.16 25.17 8.14
CA ILE A 53 1.39 25.37 7.34
C ILE A 53 1.27 26.52 6.35
N LYS A 54 0.13 27.19 6.28
CA LYS A 54 -0.18 28.34 5.42
C LYS A 54 -0.01 28.06 3.93
N ILE A 55 -0.49 26.90 3.50
CA ILE A 55 -0.54 26.48 2.08
C ILE A 55 -2.01 26.27 1.69
N ASP A 56 -2.42 26.77 0.54
CA ASP A 56 -3.78 26.59 0.06
C ASP A 56 -4.10 25.10 -0.19
N ASN A 57 -5.27 24.66 0.24
CA ASN A 57 -5.78 23.31 -0.01
C ASN A 57 -6.96 23.31 -0.97
N TYR A 58 -6.82 22.57 -2.06
CA TYR A 58 -7.86 22.32 -3.04
C TYR A 58 -8.39 20.90 -2.85
N SER A 59 -9.64 20.80 -2.45
CA SER A 59 -10.25 19.51 -2.16
C SER A 59 -11.43 19.18 -3.07
N LYS A 60 -11.65 17.86 -3.31
CA LYS A 60 -12.82 17.35 -4.01
C LYS A 60 -13.51 16.30 -3.13
N LEU A 61 -14.81 16.49 -2.91
CA LEU A 61 -15.68 15.44 -2.37
C LEU A 61 -16.22 14.61 -3.54
N VAL A 62 -15.97 13.30 -3.52
CA VAL A 62 -16.40 12.35 -4.54
C VAL A 62 -17.68 11.67 -4.06
N SER A 63 -18.75 11.75 -4.87
CA SER A 63 -20.00 11.05 -4.57
C SER A 63 -19.89 9.55 -4.89
N SER A 64 -20.83 8.76 -4.36
CA SER A 64 -20.92 7.34 -4.67
C SER A 64 -21.14 7.10 -6.17
N GLU A 65 -21.92 7.93 -6.83
CA GLU A 65 -22.18 7.84 -8.28
C GLU A 65 -20.91 8.11 -9.08
N GLU A 66 -20.17 9.18 -8.73
CA GLU A 66 -18.87 9.48 -9.38
C GLU A 66 -17.87 8.36 -9.20
N TYR A 67 -17.80 7.78 -7.97
CA TYR A 67 -16.93 6.67 -7.64
C TYR A 67 -17.17 5.46 -8.59
N TRP A 68 -18.40 4.99 -8.66
CA TRP A 68 -18.75 3.83 -9.50
C TRP A 68 -18.63 4.13 -10.98
N ALA A 69 -18.99 5.32 -11.43
CA ALA A 69 -18.88 5.72 -12.83
C ALA A 69 -17.43 5.82 -13.30
N ALA A 70 -16.47 6.11 -12.41
CA ALA A 70 -15.06 6.23 -12.77
C ALA A 70 -14.35 4.88 -12.94
N ILE A 71 -14.82 3.80 -12.32
CA ILE A 71 -14.14 2.49 -12.31
C ILE A 71 -13.77 1.98 -13.71
N PRO A 72 -14.67 1.96 -14.71
CA PRO A 72 -14.30 1.47 -16.04
C PRO A 72 -13.16 2.26 -16.68
N LYS A 73 -13.16 3.59 -16.50
CA LYS A 73 -12.10 4.46 -17.02
C LYS A 73 -10.78 4.27 -16.28
N ILE A 74 -10.82 4.11 -14.97
CA ILE A 74 -9.64 3.83 -14.13
C ILE A 74 -9.02 2.50 -14.57
N GLN A 75 -9.83 1.44 -14.72
CA GLN A 75 -9.33 0.13 -15.16
C GLN A 75 -8.76 0.20 -16.59
N TYR A 76 -9.33 1.01 -17.46
CA TYR A 76 -8.77 1.24 -18.80
C TYR A 76 -7.36 1.85 -18.73
N HIS A 77 -7.14 2.86 -17.88
CA HIS A 77 -5.82 3.47 -17.70
C HIS A 77 -4.82 2.58 -16.96
N MET A 78 -5.31 1.63 -16.16
CA MET A 78 -4.44 0.67 -15.48
C MET A 78 -3.86 -0.40 -16.42
N ASP A 79 -4.39 -0.57 -17.64
CA ASP A 79 -4.09 -1.60 -18.62
C ASP A 79 -4.38 -3.03 -18.14
N GLU A 80 -4.08 -3.34 -16.89
CA GLU A 80 -4.41 -4.59 -16.23
C GLU A 80 -5.39 -4.35 -15.07
N PRO A 81 -6.35 -5.26 -14.81
CA PRO A 81 -7.28 -5.07 -13.70
C PRO A 81 -6.56 -5.00 -12.36
N LEU A 82 -6.68 -3.87 -11.69
CA LEU A 82 -6.16 -3.65 -10.35
C LEU A 82 -7.33 -3.55 -9.35
N ALA A 83 -7.28 -4.36 -8.30
CA ALA A 83 -8.34 -4.41 -7.29
C ALA A 83 -8.10 -3.45 -6.10
N ASP A 84 -7.02 -2.67 -6.10
CA ASP A 84 -6.75 -1.71 -5.04
C ASP A 84 -7.65 -0.47 -5.16
N PRO A 85 -8.55 -0.21 -4.20
CA PRO A 85 -9.44 0.95 -4.22
C PRO A 85 -8.71 2.29 -4.11
N ALA A 86 -7.45 2.32 -3.66
CA ALA A 86 -6.64 3.53 -3.60
C ALA A 86 -6.40 4.14 -4.99
N ALA A 87 -6.45 3.34 -6.06
CA ALA A 87 -6.38 3.85 -7.43
C ALA A 87 -7.48 4.87 -7.73
N ILE A 88 -8.68 4.73 -7.16
CA ILE A 88 -9.80 5.64 -7.36
C ILE A 88 -9.51 6.99 -6.68
N ALA A 89 -8.99 6.94 -5.46
CA ALA A 89 -8.58 8.17 -4.75
C ALA A 89 -7.47 8.91 -5.51
N LEU A 90 -6.44 8.18 -5.97
CA LEU A 90 -5.35 8.74 -6.77
C LEU A 90 -5.83 9.34 -8.09
N TYR A 91 -6.79 8.70 -8.76
CA TYR A 91 -7.39 9.24 -9.97
C TYR A 91 -8.05 10.60 -9.73
N PHE A 92 -8.89 10.72 -8.72
CA PHE A 92 -9.60 11.98 -8.44
C PHE A 92 -8.71 13.07 -7.84
N VAL A 93 -7.73 12.73 -7.00
CA VAL A 93 -6.79 13.73 -6.50
C VAL A 93 -5.89 14.25 -7.62
N SER A 94 -5.46 13.36 -8.52
CA SER A 94 -4.68 13.76 -9.71
C SER A 94 -5.50 14.63 -10.67
N GLN A 95 -6.78 14.28 -10.89
CA GLN A 95 -7.72 15.11 -11.66
C GLN A 95 -7.90 16.51 -11.06
N THR A 96 -7.92 16.60 -9.74
CA THR A 96 -8.05 17.88 -9.05
C THR A 96 -6.77 18.68 -9.18
N ALA A 97 -5.62 18.06 -8.89
CA ALA A 97 -4.31 18.72 -8.94
C ALA A 97 -3.94 19.21 -10.35
N SER A 98 -4.24 18.44 -11.39
CA SER A 98 -3.88 18.77 -12.78
C SER A 98 -4.52 20.06 -13.32
N LYS A 99 -5.57 20.56 -12.65
CA LYS A 99 -6.19 21.85 -12.97
C LYS A 99 -5.36 23.05 -12.54
N TYR A 100 -4.44 22.85 -11.62
CA TYR A 100 -3.67 23.91 -10.96
C TYR A 100 -2.17 23.77 -11.16
N VAL A 101 -1.65 22.55 -11.17
CA VAL A 101 -0.21 22.27 -11.26
C VAL A 101 0.08 21.19 -12.29
N LYS A 102 1.35 21.08 -12.70
CA LYS A 102 1.84 20.00 -13.59
C LYS A 102 2.68 18.97 -12.83
N VAL A 103 3.10 19.29 -11.62
CA VAL A 103 3.91 18.44 -10.77
C VAL A 103 3.29 18.39 -9.37
N SER A 104 3.21 17.22 -8.77
CA SER A 104 2.76 17.05 -7.39
C SER A 104 3.68 16.07 -6.64
N MET A 105 3.92 16.33 -5.36
CA MET A 105 4.61 15.42 -4.46
C MET A 105 3.61 14.43 -3.86
N SER A 106 4.07 13.20 -3.58
CA SER A 106 3.32 12.15 -2.90
C SER A 106 4.14 11.52 -1.78
N GLY A 107 3.45 10.96 -0.79
CA GLY A 107 4.04 10.23 0.34
C GLY A 107 4.31 8.75 0.08
N GLU A 108 4.15 8.27 -1.16
CA GLU A 108 4.33 6.87 -1.52
C GLU A 108 5.74 6.35 -1.20
N GLY A 109 5.83 5.09 -0.82
CA GLY A 109 7.09 4.43 -0.47
C GLY A 109 7.50 4.54 1.00
N ALA A 110 6.89 5.45 1.77
CA ALA A 110 7.22 5.62 3.19
C ALA A 110 6.95 4.37 4.02
N ASP A 111 5.79 3.75 3.82
CA ASP A 111 5.38 2.55 4.56
C ASP A 111 6.35 1.38 4.37
N GLU A 112 6.79 1.15 3.14
CA GLU A 112 7.72 0.08 2.79
C GLU A 112 9.10 0.28 3.42
N PHE A 113 9.60 1.49 3.36
CA PHE A 113 10.94 1.79 3.84
C PHE A 113 11.01 2.02 5.35
N PHE A 114 10.01 2.67 5.93
CA PHE A 114 9.99 2.99 7.37
C PHE A 114 9.11 2.04 8.21
N GLY A 115 8.56 0.99 7.58
CA GLY A 115 7.82 -0.05 8.30
C GLY A 115 6.44 0.41 8.80
N GLY A 116 5.73 1.26 8.03
CA GLY A 116 4.44 1.83 8.42
C GLY A 116 3.29 0.83 8.44
N TYR A 117 3.33 -0.23 7.66
CA TYR A 117 2.27 -1.22 7.61
C TYR A 117 2.13 -2.02 8.89
N ASN A 118 0.90 -2.16 9.38
CA ASN A 118 0.61 -2.95 10.58
C ASN A 118 1.07 -4.41 10.49
N ILE A 119 1.17 -4.98 9.29
CA ILE A 119 1.63 -6.36 9.08
C ILE A 119 3.07 -6.55 9.55
N TYR A 120 3.90 -5.53 9.53
CA TYR A 120 5.30 -5.59 9.98
C TYR A 120 5.45 -5.74 11.50
N LYS A 121 4.39 -5.50 12.27
CA LYS A 121 4.37 -5.79 13.72
C LYS A 121 4.22 -7.27 14.03
N GLU A 122 3.72 -8.06 13.09
CA GLU A 122 3.39 -9.47 13.32
C GLU A 122 4.59 -10.33 13.74
N PRO A 123 5.81 -10.21 13.20
CA PRO A 123 6.98 -10.93 13.70
C PRO A 123 7.27 -10.62 15.17
N LEU A 124 7.09 -9.38 15.59
CA LEU A 124 7.28 -8.94 16.98
C LEU A 124 6.20 -9.51 17.88
N ASP A 125 4.95 -9.42 17.48
CA ASP A 125 3.79 -9.95 18.22
C ASP A 125 3.89 -11.47 18.42
N THR A 126 4.40 -12.17 17.41
CA THR A 126 4.55 -13.64 17.46
C THR A 126 5.88 -14.12 18.06
N ALA A 127 6.81 -13.23 18.40
CA ALA A 127 8.17 -13.57 18.84
C ALA A 127 8.18 -14.52 20.06
N GLY A 128 7.31 -14.27 21.04
CA GLY A 128 7.18 -15.15 22.23
C GLY A 128 6.71 -16.55 21.87
N TYR A 129 5.69 -16.66 21.02
CA TYR A 129 5.16 -17.93 20.53
C TYR A 129 6.18 -18.71 19.69
N ARG A 130 6.98 -18.00 18.90
CA ARG A 130 8.00 -18.59 18.04
C ARG A 130 9.19 -19.20 18.81
N LYS A 131 9.34 -18.93 20.12
CA LYS A 131 10.29 -19.62 20.99
C LYS A 131 9.92 -21.09 21.24
N LEU A 132 8.65 -21.47 21.06
CA LEU A 132 8.22 -22.86 21.14
C LEU A 132 8.80 -23.69 19.99
N PRO A 133 9.08 -24.99 20.21
CA PRO A 133 9.54 -25.89 19.17
C PRO A 133 8.61 -25.91 17.95
N LYS A 134 9.18 -25.89 16.72
CA LYS A 134 8.41 -25.82 15.47
C LYS A 134 7.34 -26.93 15.36
N GLY A 135 7.63 -28.14 15.87
CA GLY A 135 6.66 -29.25 15.90
C GLY A 135 5.42 -28.93 16.73
N LEU A 136 5.61 -28.36 17.93
CA LEU A 136 4.50 -27.96 18.81
C LEU A 136 3.67 -26.87 18.19
N ARG A 137 4.31 -25.83 17.62
CA ARG A 137 3.61 -24.75 16.91
C ARG A 137 2.77 -25.27 15.73
N LYS A 138 3.29 -26.24 14.95
CA LYS A 138 2.55 -26.89 13.86
C LYS A 138 1.35 -27.68 14.38
N CYS A 139 1.51 -28.42 15.49
CA CYS A 139 0.40 -29.13 16.10
C CYS A 139 -0.72 -28.20 16.54
N LEU A 140 -0.39 -27.12 17.25
CA LEU A 140 -1.35 -26.10 17.68
C LEU A 140 -2.04 -25.40 16.47
N ALA A 141 -1.29 -25.12 15.41
CA ALA A 141 -1.85 -24.54 14.20
C ALA A 141 -2.81 -25.48 13.50
N ASN A 142 -2.49 -26.77 13.40
CA ASN A 142 -3.36 -27.79 12.81
C ASN A 142 -4.66 -27.96 13.62
N ALA A 143 -4.55 -28.00 14.94
CA ALA A 143 -5.71 -28.03 15.83
C ALA A 143 -6.58 -26.78 15.64
N ALA A 144 -5.97 -25.59 15.57
CA ALA A 144 -6.68 -24.34 15.30
C ALA A 144 -7.37 -24.33 13.92
N GLN A 145 -6.74 -24.89 12.89
CA GLN A 145 -7.32 -25.01 11.55
C GLN A 145 -8.53 -25.94 11.49
N ALA A 146 -8.47 -27.05 12.25
CA ALA A 146 -9.55 -28.04 12.33
C ALA A 146 -10.85 -27.45 12.94
N VAL A 147 -10.74 -26.40 13.75
CA VAL A 147 -11.91 -25.71 14.31
C VAL A 147 -12.63 -24.94 13.20
N PRO A 148 -13.94 -25.23 12.91
CA PRO A 148 -14.64 -24.65 11.76
C PRO A 148 -15.02 -23.16 11.94
N PHE A 149 -15.04 -22.66 13.16
CA PHE A 149 -15.40 -21.27 13.47
C PHE A 149 -14.18 -20.38 13.74
N LYS A 150 -14.38 -19.06 13.60
CA LYS A 150 -13.37 -18.06 13.94
C LYS A 150 -13.34 -17.85 15.45
N PHE A 151 -12.16 -17.88 16.06
CA PHE A 151 -11.94 -17.50 17.46
C PHE A 151 -10.74 -16.55 17.56
N LYS A 152 -10.69 -15.76 18.63
CA LYS A 152 -9.59 -14.82 18.88
C LYS A 152 -8.27 -15.60 19.04
N GLY A 153 -7.25 -15.25 18.25
CA GLY A 153 -5.95 -15.91 18.27
C GLY A 153 -5.78 -17.04 17.25
N LYS A 154 -6.83 -17.48 16.52
CA LYS A 154 -6.72 -18.52 15.49
C LYS A 154 -5.63 -18.18 14.45
N ASN A 155 -5.70 -16.97 13.89
CA ASN A 155 -4.71 -16.51 12.91
C ASN A 155 -3.31 -16.39 13.52
N PHE A 156 -3.20 -15.95 14.78
CA PHE A 156 -1.92 -15.89 15.50
C PHE A 156 -1.24 -17.27 15.57
N LEU A 157 -1.97 -18.32 15.97
CA LEU A 157 -1.44 -19.67 16.02
C LEU A 157 -1.01 -20.17 14.63
N ILE A 158 -1.84 -19.95 13.61
CA ILE A 158 -1.58 -20.42 12.24
C ILE A 158 -0.38 -19.69 11.64
N ARG A 159 -0.36 -18.37 11.73
CA ARG A 159 0.72 -17.56 11.13
C ARG A 159 2.02 -17.69 11.88
N GLY A 160 1.99 -17.65 13.20
CA GLY A 160 3.19 -17.84 14.05
C GLY A 160 3.81 -19.23 13.99
N SER A 161 3.10 -20.24 13.44
CA SER A 161 3.66 -21.59 13.23
C SER A 161 4.57 -21.70 12.01
N LYS A 162 4.51 -20.73 11.09
CA LYS A 162 5.25 -20.70 9.82
C LYS A 162 6.42 -19.72 9.91
N ASP A 163 7.48 -20.00 9.18
CA ASP A 163 8.52 -19.01 8.96
C ASP A 163 8.03 -17.93 8.00
N ILE A 164 8.69 -16.76 8.00
CA ILE A 164 8.22 -15.61 7.22
C ILE A 164 8.17 -15.93 5.72
N GLU A 165 9.17 -16.63 5.22
CA GLU A 165 9.31 -17.04 3.81
C GLU A 165 8.22 -18.05 3.38
N GLU A 166 7.61 -18.76 4.36
CA GLU A 166 6.51 -19.71 4.09
C GLU A 166 5.14 -19.03 3.95
N ARG A 167 4.98 -17.80 4.44
CA ARG A 167 3.67 -17.17 4.63
C ARG A 167 3.51 -15.76 4.11
N PHE A 168 4.60 -15.03 3.92
CA PHE A 168 4.56 -13.66 3.45
C PHE A 168 5.11 -13.57 2.02
N ILE A 169 4.30 -13.07 1.13
CA ILE A 169 4.62 -12.88 -0.30
C ILE A 169 4.37 -11.43 -0.74
N GLY A 170 4.30 -10.53 0.24
CA GLY A 170 3.94 -9.14 0.05
C GLY A 170 2.51 -8.84 0.51
N ASN A 171 2.18 -7.57 0.57
CA ASN A 171 0.84 -7.09 0.93
C ASN A 171 -0.24 -7.47 -0.10
N ALA A 172 0.17 -7.86 -1.31
CA ALA A 172 -0.71 -8.31 -2.39
C ALA A 172 -1.31 -9.72 -2.20
N PHE A 173 -1.11 -10.39 -1.06
CA PHE A 173 -1.64 -11.74 -0.84
C PHE A 173 -3.16 -11.75 -0.77
N MET A 174 -3.82 -12.23 -1.81
CA MET A 174 -5.29 -12.32 -1.90
C MET A 174 -5.81 -13.75 -1.74
N PHE A 175 -5.21 -14.73 -2.43
CA PHE A 175 -5.71 -16.09 -2.48
C PHE A 175 -4.60 -17.10 -2.17
N ASN A 176 -4.91 -18.07 -1.28
CA ASN A 176 -4.05 -19.23 -1.09
C ASN A 176 -4.22 -20.24 -2.25
N GLU A 177 -3.34 -21.24 -2.32
CA GLU A 177 -3.34 -22.24 -3.40
C GLU A 177 -4.69 -22.98 -3.57
N LYS A 178 -5.37 -23.30 -2.46
CA LYS A 178 -6.66 -23.99 -2.49
C LYS A 178 -7.78 -23.09 -3.03
N GLU A 179 -7.77 -21.82 -2.63
CA GLU A 179 -8.72 -20.82 -3.11
C GLU A 179 -8.49 -20.54 -4.59
N ARG A 180 -7.24 -20.37 -5.00
CA ARG A 180 -6.85 -20.18 -6.40
C ARG A 180 -7.30 -21.34 -7.28
N ALA A 181 -7.09 -22.59 -6.84
CA ALA A 181 -7.50 -23.77 -7.58
C ALA A 181 -9.05 -23.88 -7.76
N ARG A 182 -9.83 -23.26 -6.86
CA ARG A 182 -11.30 -23.19 -6.99
C ARG A 182 -11.79 -22.13 -7.96
N ILE A 183 -11.03 -21.04 -8.10
CA ILE A 183 -11.40 -19.88 -8.93
C ILE A 183 -10.96 -20.08 -10.37
N LEU A 184 -9.77 -20.67 -10.58
CA LEU A 184 -9.22 -20.86 -11.91
C LEU A 184 -9.94 -21.99 -12.65
N LYS A 185 -10.36 -21.72 -13.89
CA LYS A 185 -10.98 -22.71 -14.77
C LYS A 185 -10.02 -23.87 -15.10
N ASN A 186 -8.74 -23.56 -15.27
CA ASN A 186 -7.67 -24.51 -15.58
C ASN A 186 -6.48 -24.27 -14.63
N PRO A 187 -6.55 -24.76 -13.36
CA PRO A 187 -5.44 -24.61 -12.44
C PRO A 187 -4.25 -25.48 -12.88
N THR A 188 -3.18 -24.85 -13.31
CA THR A 188 -2.02 -25.60 -13.83
C THR A 188 -1.17 -26.24 -12.72
N GLY A 189 -1.30 -25.79 -11.48
CA GLY A 189 -0.44 -26.23 -10.36
C GLY A 189 1.07 -26.01 -10.57
N LYS A 190 1.44 -25.47 -11.74
CA LYS A 190 2.80 -25.42 -12.26
C LYS A 190 3.62 -24.25 -11.69
N TYR A 191 2.96 -23.21 -11.17
CA TYR A 191 3.62 -22.02 -10.67
C TYR A 191 3.28 -21.79 -9.21
N ASN A 192 4.31 -21.75 -8.37
CA ASN A 192 4.20 -21.45 -6.95
C ASN A 192 4.80 -20.06 -6.70
N HIS A 193 4.04 -19.18 -6.04
CA HIS A 193 4.52 -17.85 -5.65
C HIS A 193 5.85 -17.89 -4.87
N LYS A 194 6.12 -18.97 -4.13
CA LYS A 194 7.36 -19.16 -3.40
C LYS A 194 8.60 -19.25 -4.31
N GLU A 195 8.43 -19.75 -5.51
CA GLU A 195 9.52 -19.79 -6.49
C GLU A 195 9.90 -18.38 -6.94
N LEU A 196 8.90 -17.48 -7.05
CA LEU A 196 9.12 -16.08 -7.37
C LEU A 196 9.80 -15.31 -6.23
N THR A 197 9.38 -15.55 -4.99
CA THR A 197 9.89 -14.80 -3.83
C THR A 197 11.21 -15.36 -3.29
N LYS A 198 11.50 -16.65 -3.52
CA LYS A 198 12.72 -17.31 -2.99
C LYS A 198 14.02 -16.58 -3.32
N PRO A 199 14.30 -16.16 -4.57
CA PRO A 199 15.56 -15.48 -4.90
C PRO A 199 15.74 -14.15 -4.13
N PHE A 200 14.65 -13.52 -3.75
CA PHE A 200 14.67 -12.29 -2.95
C PHE A 200 14.91 -12.59 -1.47
N TYR A 201 14.25 -13.60 -0.91
CA TYR A 201 14.52 -14.05 0.46
C TYR A 201 15.96 -14.54 0.64
N ASP A 202 16.52 -15.22 -0.34
CA ASP A 202 17.91 -15.70 -0.29
C ASP A 202 18.93 -14.55 -0.15
N LYS A 203 18.63 -13.36 -0.71
CA LYS A 203 19.47 -12.16 -0.56
C LYS A 203 19.46 -11.55 0.83
N VAL A 204 18.39 -11.73 1.57
CA VAL A 204 18.18 -11.16 2.92
C VAL A 204 18.05 -12.23 4.01
N LYS A 205 18.53 -13.44 3.75
CA LYS A 205 18.39 -14.60 4.65
C LYS A 205 18.89 -14.32 6.08
N ASP A 206 19.94 -13.52 6.21
CA ASP A 206 20.60 -13.20 7.50
C ASP A 206 19.97 -11.98 8.19
N LYS A 207 18.93 -11.39 7.62
CA LYS A 207 18.21 -10.25 8.21
C LYS A 207 17.06 -10.71 9.09
N ASP A 208 16.58 -9.81 9.95
CA ASP A 208 15.38 -10.06 10.76
C ASP A 208 14.12 -10.16 9.89
N ASP A 209 13.04 -10.67 10.48
CA ASP A 209 11.81 -10.95 9.74
C ASP A 209 11.12 -9.69 9.20
N VAL A 210 11.22 -8.55 9.91
CA VAL A 210 10.64 -7.27 9.45
C VAL A 210 11.38 -6.79 8.21
N THR A 211 12.72 -6.77 8.25
CA THR A 211 13.56 -6.42 7.10
C THR A 211 13.28 -7.33 5.90
N LYS A 212 13.10 -8.63 6.13
CA LYS A 212 12.71 -9.57 5.06
C LYS A 212 11.37 -9.21 4.43
N MET A 213 10.37 -8.85 5.25
CA MET A 213 9.05 -8.45 4.76
C MET A 213 9.12 -7.14 3.96
N GLN A 214 9.81 -6.13 4.47
CA GLN A 214 10.02 -4.86 3.76
C GLN A 214 10.73 -5.09 2.42
N TYR A 215 11.77 -5.94 2.39
CA TYR A 215 12.48 -6.26 1.15
C TYR A 215 11.58 -6.92 0.10
N ILE A 216 10.66 -7.79 0.51
CA ILE A 216 9.66 -8.38 -0.39
C ILE A 216 8.70 -7.31 -0.89
N ASP A 217 8.16 -6.47 -0.01
CA ASP A 217 7.24 -5.41 -0.42
C ASP A 217 7.89 -4.38 -1.35
N ILE A 218 9.12 -3.97 -1.08
CA ILE A 218 9.87 -3.05 -1.95
C ILE A 218 10.02 -3.62 -3.37
N ASN A 219 10.27 -4.93 -3.51
CA ASN A 219 10.51 -5.53 -4.81
C ASN A 219 9.24 -5.98 -5.57
N PHE A 220 8.11 -6.15 -4.88
CA PHE A 220 6.87 -6.62 -5.50
C PHE A 220 5.72 -5.63 -5.32
N TRP A 221 5.34 -5.33 -4.08
CA TRP A 221 4.20 -4.48 -3.76
C TRP A 221 4.42 -3.03 -4.18
N LEU A 222 5.54 -2.44 -3.78
CA LEU A 222 5.86 -1.06 -4.11
C LEU A 222 5.91 -0.84 -5.63
N ILE A 223 6.59 -1.71 -6.36
CA ILE A 223 6.75 -1.58 -7.82
C ILE A 223 5.47 -1.96 -8.56
N GLY A 224 4.89 -3.12 -8.21
CA GLY A 224 3.79 -3.74 -8.98
C GLY A 224 2.40 -3.18 -8.65
N ASP A 225 2.25 -2.45 -7.53
CA ASP A 225 0.98 -1.86 -7.14
C ASP A 225 1.12 -0.36 -6.83
N ILE A 226 1.89 0.01 -5.79
CA ILE A 226 1.91 1.38 -5.26
C ILE A 226 2.38 2.40 -6.33
N LEU A 227 3.56 2.20 -6.90
CA LEU A 227 4.10 3.12 -7.90
C LEU A 227 3.38 3.00 -9.24
N LEU A 228 2.98 1.78 -9.62
CA LEU A 228 2.25 1.56 -10.86
C LEU A 228 0.92 2.31 -10.87
N LYS A 229 0.10 2.20 -9.82
CA LYS A 229 -1.17 2.93 -9.74
C LYS A 229 -0.96 4.44 -9.60
N ALA A 230 0.07 4.88 -8.86
CA ALA A 230 0.39 6.30 -8.74
C ALA A 230 0.73 6.92 -10.10
N ASP A 231 1.59 6.27 -10.86
CA ASP A 231 1.96 6.69 -12.22
C ASP A 231 0.76 6.67 -13.16
N LYS A 232 0.05 5.54 -13.27
CA LYS A 232 -1.08 5.39 -14.18
C LYS A 232 -2.20 6.39 -13.90
N MET A 233 -2.53 6.61 -12.64
CA MET A 233 -3.63 7.52 -12.27
C MET A 233 -3.26 8.99 -12.42
N SER A 234 -2.02 9.35 -12.17
CA SER A 234 -1.55 10.72 -12.38
C SER A 234 -1.37 11.02 -13.87
N MET A 235 -0.79 10.09 -14.63
CA MET A 235 -0.62 10.24 -16.07
C MET A 235 -1.93 10.24 -16.85
N ALA A 236 -3.00 9.60 -16.33
CA ALA A 236 -4.35 9.75 -16.88
C ALA A 236 -4.83 11.21 -16.92
N HIS A 237 -4.20 12.10 -16.16
CA HIS A 237 -4.47 13.53 -16.07
C HIS A 237 -3.28 14.41 -16.48
N SER A 238 -2.24 13.83 -17.09
CA SER A 238 -1.01 14.54 -17.49
C SER A 238 -0.36 15.29 -16.31
N LEU A 239 -0.33 14.66 -15.16
CA LEU A 239 0.28 15.17 -13.93
C LEU A 239 1.52 14.33 -13.59
N GLU A 240 2.66 14.97 -13.42
CA GLU A 240 3.88 14.30 -12.92
C GLU A 240 3.79 14.15 -11.40
N VAL A 241 3.94 12.93 -10.88
CA VAL A 241 4.01 12.68 -9.44
C VAL A 241 5.44 12.32 -9.06
N ARG A 242 5.95 12.99 -8.04
CA ARG A 242 7.27 12.75 -7.45
C ARG A 242 7.12 12.18 -6.05
N VAL A 243 7.99 11.23 -5.71
CA VAL A 243 7.94 10.45 -4.47
C VAL A 243 9.23 10.65 -3.64
N PRO A 244 9.31 11.70 -2.81
CA PRO A 244 10.55 12.08 -2.12
C PRO A 244 11.11 11.00 -1.18
N PHE A 245 10.25 10.13 -0.62
CA PHE A 245 10.70 9.03 0.23
C PHE A 245 11.52 7.96 -0.51
N LEU A 246 11.48 7.94 -1.84
CA LEU A 246 12.26 7.02 -2.67
C LEU A 246 13.55 7.66 -3.20
N ASP A 247 13.90 8.84 -2.75
CA ASP A 247 15.16 9.46 -3.12
C ASP A 247 16.33 8.70 -2.47
N LYS A 248 17.35 8.39 -3.27
CA LYS A 248 18.54 7.67 -2.81
C LYS A 248 19.30 8.37 -1.68
N GLU A 249 19.14 9.69 -1.54
CA GLU A 249 19.78 10.45 -0.47
C GLU A 249 19.00 10.37 0.86
N VAL A 250 17.75 9.91 0.82
CA VAL A 250 16.92 9.64 2.01
C VAL A 250 17.27 8.29 2.61
N PHE A 251 17.83 7.40 1.81
CA PHE A 251 18.28 6.05 2.11
C PHE A 251 19.80 5.97 2.15
#